data_970e910315ab7f3cbc7798a0b8fe70b4
#
_entry.id   970e910315ab7f3cbc7798a0b8fe70b4
#
_cell.length_a   1.000
_cell.length_b   1.000
_cell.length_c   1.000
_cell.angle_alpha   90.00
_cell.angle_beta   90.00
_cell.angle_gamma   90.00
#
_symmetry.space_group_name_H-M   'P 1'
#
loop_
_entity.id
_entity.type
_entity.pdbx_description
1 polymer ?
#
loop_
_entity_poly.entity_id
_entity_poly.type
_entity_poly.pdbx_seq_one_letter_code
_entity_poly.pdbx_strand_id
1 'polypeptide(L)'
;MSFCEGRVAPESIYGVLHRECFSLFSDEMFADLFTDVGRRSVPPMIVAVVMVLQRIEGLSDREAVERFAFDARWKYAAGGLDFDYPGFVHTVLVDMRARLARSDRPDRIFEVTLAAARAAGLVGRKRVLDSTPLYDAVATMDTVTLIRSAIRGLLQVADSALEAKLRARLRRDDDYASAGKPVCDYDDPVAREALVDGLAWDAYALLACLDERELGPAVDKAAELLATVVGQDLDRDAGDGVFRIARRVAKDRVISTVDPQTRHGHKTSARGFDGYKGHIAIDPDSEIITATEVTAGNAGDADPAADLLAADLPGDGAQDIGDRDVDEPGDSGNHPNPAAGGDTGDSDDKALGGADQDASDGQDRPAVYGDAAYGAGALLATLEAAHARIFTKVQPPTAPDGRFAKDRFDVDLAASTVTCPNAVTVPIRPAKGGGGTAVFGPACAKCPLATRCTSSTAGRTIAIGRYEAELTRARAAQDDPAWVTEYRATRPKVERKIGHLMRRRHGGRRARVRGRTKVAADFSLLAAAVNLARFGMLGLRRAGANWAAAPA
;
A
#
# COMPACT_ATOMS: atom_id res chain seq x y z
N MET A 1 10.43 -40.96 -4.81
CA MET A 1 11.58 -40.17 -5.33
C MET A 1 12.88 -40.35 -4.54
N SER A 2 13.36 -41.56 -4.39
CA SER A 2 14.64 -41.87 -3.69
C SER A 2 15.86 -41.13 -4.30
N PHE A 3 15.81 -40.78 -5.59
CA PHE A 3 16.90 -40.06 -6.25
C PHE A 3 17.26 -38.71 -5.59
N CYS A 4 16.28 -37.99 -5.04
CA CYS A 4 16.49 -36.69 -4.41
C CYS A 4 16.96 -36.81 -2.93
N GLU A 5 16.74 -37.94 -2.31
CA GLU A 5 17.15 -38.17 -0.92
C GLU A 5 18.66 -38.05 -0.78
N GLY A 6 19.10 -37.27 0.21
CA GLY A 6 20.53 -36.97 0.44
C GLY A 6 21.19 -36.04 -0.62
N ARG A 7 20.48 -35.68 -1.71
CA ARG A 7 20.98 -34.75 -2.75
C ARG A 7 20.34 -33.38 -2.67
N VAL A 8 19.09 -33.31 -2.23
CA VAL A 8 18.41 -32.03 -1.97
C VAL A 8 18.69 -31.61 -0.54
N ALA A 9 19.29 -30.43 -0.38
CA ALA A 9 19.59 -29.90 0.94
C ALA A 9 18.31 -29.75 1.77
N PRO A 10 18.25 -30.33 3.00
CA PRO A 10 17.04 -30.31 3.82
C PRO A 10 16.59 -28.89 4.23
N GLU A 11 17.53 -27.95 4.32
CA GLU A 11 17.28 -26.53 4.60
C GLU A 11 16.84 -25.74 3.35
N SER A 12 16.86 -26.32 2.16
CA SER A 12 16.32 -25.69 0.95
C SER A 12 14.80 -25.66 0.98
N ILE A 13 14.19 -24.73 0.23
CA ILE A 13 12.73 -24.66 0.09
C ILE A 13 12.14 -25.99 -0.43
N TYR A 14 12.86 -26.72 -1.26
CA TYR A 14 12.43 -28.04 -1.75
C TYR A 14 12.40 -29.07 -0.63
N GLY A 15 13.43 -29.08 0.26
CA GLY A 15 13.49 -29.96 1.42
C GLY A 15 12.42 -29.64 2.46
N VAL A 16 12.17 -28.35 2.71
CA VAL A 16 11.07 -27.90 3.59
C VAL A 16 9.72 -28.35 3.04
N LEU A 17 9.43 -28.07 1.78
CA LEU A 17 8.16 -28.44 1.15
C LEU A 17 8.00 -29.97 1.11
N HIS A 18 9.05 -30.74 0.81
CA HIS A 18 9.00 -32.21 0.83
C HIS A 18 8.51 -32.76 2.17
N ARG A 19 9.03 -32.23 3.27
CA ARG A 19 8.66 -32.68 4.62
C ARG A 19 7.30 -32.19 5.08
N GLU A 20 6.94 -30.96 4.71
CA GLU A 20 5.86 -30.24 5.39
C GLU A 20 4.65 -29.90 4.46
N CYS A 21 4.70 -30.23 3.15
CA CYS A 21 3.65 -29.80 2.21
C CYS A 21 2.25 -30.32 2.59
N PHE A 22 2.14 -31.57 3.09
CA PHE A 22 0.86 -32.14 3.52
C PHE A 22 0.31 -31.46 4.78
N SER A 23 1.21 -30.99 5.66
CA SER A 23 0.82 -30.28 6.89
C SER A 23 0.51 -28.82 6.64
N LEU A 24 1.20 -28.19 5.69
CA LEU A 24 0.99 -26.80 5.32
C LEU A 24 -0.23 -26.62 4.39
N PHE A 25 -0.40 -27.52 3.44
CA PHE A 25 -1.40 -27.40 2.38
C PHE A 25 -2.36 -28.60 2.41
N SER A 26 -3.06 -28.76 3.55
CA SER A 26 -4.03 -29.85 3.69
C SER A 26 -5.21 -29.70 2.74
N ASP A 27 -5.88 -30.80 2.42
CA ASP A 27 -7.04 -30.78 1.52
C ASP A 27 -8.18 -29.94 2.11
N GLU A 28 -8.38 -29.92 3.43
CA GLU A 28 -9.37 -29.09 4.12
C GLU A 28 -9.14 -27.61 3.90
N MET A 29 -7.89 -27.18 3.78
CA MET A 29 -7.53 -25.78 3.50
C MET A 29 -8.12 -25.29 2.19
N PHE A 30 -8.38 -26.18 1.24
CA PHE A 30 -8.87 -25.84 -0.12
C PHE A 30 -10.28 -26.37 -0.40
N ALA A 31 -10.96 -26.99 0.57
CA ALA A 31 -12.24 -27.65 0.34
C ALA A 31 -13.31 -26.70 -0.23
N ASP A 32 -13.34 -25.45 0.23
CA ASP A 32 -14.27 -24.40 -0.24
C ASP A 32 -14.04 -23.99 -1.72
N LEU A 33 -12.88 -24.30 -2.29
CA LEU A 33 -12.54 -23.94 -3.67
C LEU A 33 -13.06 -24.93 -4.71
N PHE A 34 -13.51 -26.11 -4.29
CA PHE A 34 -13.90 -27.20 -5.18
C PHE A 34 -15.31 -27.70 -4.85
N THR A 35 -15.97 -28.21 -5.86
CA THR A 35 -17.26 -28.89 -5.70
C THR A 35 -17.05 -30.40 -5.70
N ASP A 36 -17.91 -31.13 -5.01
CA ASP A 36 -17.87 -32.60 -4.91
C ASP A 36 -18.23 -33.32 -6.22
N VAL A 37 -18.68 -32.57 -7.22
CA VAL A 37 -19.15 -33.09 -8.51
C VAL A 37 -18.23 -32.64 -9.63
N GLY A 38 -17.95 -33.53 -10.57
CA GLY A 38 -17.20 -33.25 -11.79
C GLY A 38 -15.93 -34.07 -11.95
N ARG A 39 -15.07 -33.67 -12.92
CA ARG A 39 -13.80 -34.34 -13.18
C ARG A 39 -12.82 -34.12 -12.03
N ARG A 40 -12.12 -35.17 -11.61
CA ARG A 40 -11.05 -35.05 -10.60
C ARG A 40 -10.04 -33.99 -11.02
N SER A 41 -9.81 -33.01 -10.15
CA SER A 41 -8.78 -31.99 -10.32
C SER A 41 -7.40 -32.54 -9.92
N VAL A 42 -6.34 -31.82 -10.31
CA VAL A 42 -5.00 -32.01 -9.71
C VAL A 42 -5.13 -31.72 -8.21
N PRO A 43 -4.55 -32.55 -7.32
CA PRO A 43 -4.60 -32.28 -5.88
C PRO A 43 -4.18 -30.84 -5.53
N PRO A 44 -4.99 -30.09 -4.75
CA PRO A 44 -4.73 -28.68 -4.46
C PRO A 44 -3.37 -28.43 -3.82
N MET A 45 -2.91 -29.35 -2.97
CA MET A 45 -1.58 -29.30 -2.37
C MET A 45 -0.48 -29.25 -3.43
N ILE A 46 -0.55 -30.08 -4.48
CA ILE A 46 0.45 -30.09 -5.57
C ILE A 46 0.44 -28.73 -6.27
N VAL A 47 -0.75 -28.20 -6.56
CA VAL A 47 -0.90 -26.91 -7.23
C VAL A 47 -0.33 -25.78 -6.36
N ALA A 48 -0.57 -25.80 -5.04
CA ALA A 48 -0.01 -24.82 -4.10
C ALA A 48 1.52 -24.87 -4.06
N VAL A 49 2.10 -26.07 -3.99
CA VAL A 49 3.57 -26.24 -4.05
C VAL A 49 4.14 -25.68 -5.35
N VAL A 50 3.51 -26.01 -6.50
CA VAL A 50 3.94 -25.48 -7.80
C VAL A 50 3.83 -23.97 -7.86
N MET A 51 2.75 -23.37 -7.34
CA MET A 51 2.59 -21.90 -7.28
C MET A 51 3.66 -21.23 -6.43
N VAL A 52 4.00 -21.80 -5.27
CA VAL A 52 5.07 -21.30 -4.40
C VAL A 52 6.43 -21.36 -5.10
N LEU A 53 6.77 -22.49 -5.69
CA LEU A 53 8.03 -22.65 -6.42
C LEU A 53 8.10 -21.78 -7.68
N GLN A 54 6.99 -21.70 -8.43
CA GLN A 54 6.84 -20.78 -9.55
C GLN A 54 7.20 -19.35 -9.14
N ARG A 55 6.65 -18.91 -8.00
CA ARG A 55 6.80 -17.52 -7.57
C ARG A 55 8.21 -17.20 -7.10
N ILE A 56 8.86 -18.09 -6.37
CA ILE A 56 10.22 -17.87 -5.91
C ILE A 56 11.28 -18.03 -7.01
N GLU A 57 10.99 -18.80 -8.06
CA GLU A 57 11.86 -18.93 -9.22
C GLU A 57 11.54 -17.90 -10.32
N GLY A 58 10.48 -17.11 -10.17
CA GLY A 58 10.08 -16.04 -11.11
C GLY A 58 9.55 -16.54 -12.45
N LEU A 59 9.03 -17.76 -12.51
CA LEU A 59 8.63 -18.44 -13.75
C LEU A 59 7.22 -18.01 -14.19
N SER A 60 6.98 -18.03 -15.50
CA SER A 60 5.62 -17.98 -16.07
C SER A 60 4.85 -19.26 -15.78
N ASP A 61 3.53 -19.26 -16.02
CA ASP A 61 2.69 -20.46 -15.81
C ASP A 61 3.14 -21.64 -16.68
N ARG A 62 3.55 -21.38 -17.91
CA ARG A 62 4.03 -22.41 -18.84
C ARG A 62 5.37 -22.98 -18.38
N GLU A 63 6.31 -22.11 -18.02
CA GLU A 63 7.61 -22.55 -17.50
C GLU A 63 7.47 -23.33 -16.19
N ALA A 64 6.52 -22.95 -15.32
CA ALA A 64 6.27 -23.64 -14.06
C ALA A 64 5.77 -25.09 -14.27
N VAL A 65 4.80 -25.29 -15.16
CA VAL A 65 4.30 -26.65 -15.44
C VAL A 65 5.32 -27.50 -16.20
N GLU A 66 6.13 -26.90 -17.06
CA GLU A 66 7.28 -27.56 -17.68
C GLU A 66 8.34 -27.95 -16.64
N ARG A 67 8.68 -27.01 -15.76
CA ARG A 67 9.60 -27.28 -14.64
C ARG A 67 9.07 -28.41 -13.74
N PHE A 68 7.80 -28.39 -13.39
CA PHE A 68 7.18 -29.45 -12.61
C PHE A 68 7.22 -30.81 -13.33
N ALA A 69 7.08 -30.84 -14.65
CA ALA A 69 7.15 -32.09 -15.44
C ALA A 69 8.56 -32.70 -15.44
N PHE A 70 9.63 -31.87 -15.53
CA PHE A 70 10.97 -32.34 -15.83
C PHE A 70 12.03 -32.10 -14.73
N ASP A 71 11.72 -31.38 -13.64
CA ASP A 71 12.65 -31.17 -12.54
C ASP A 71 12.32 -32.07 -11.35
N ALA A 72 13.20 -33.01 -11.06
CA ALA A 72 13.05 -33.95 -9.97
C ALA A 72 12.87 -33.27 -8.60
N ARG A 73 13.46 -32.08 -8.38
CA ARG A 73 13.33 -31.33 -7.13
C ARG A 73 11.90 -30.83 -6.91
N TRP A 74 11.18 -30.48 -7.97
CA TRP A 74 9.79 -30.03 -7.90
C TRP A 74 8.84 -31.18 -7.57
N LYS A 75 9.08 -32.37 -8.17
CA LYS A 75 8.36 -33.61 -7.81
C LYS A 75 8.62 -34.00 -6.36
N TYR A 76 9.89 -33.91 -5.93
CA TYR A 76 10.30 -34.16 -4.55
C TYR A 76 9.60 -33.20 -3.57
N ALA A 77 9.59 -31.90 -3.85
CA ALA A 77 8.93 -30.88 -3.03
C ALA A 77 7.42 -31.08 -2.92
N ALA A 78 6.77 -31.64 -3.95
CA ALA A 78 5.33 -31.92 -3.95
C ALA A 78 4.97 -33.27 -3.27
N GLY A 79 5.65 -33.62 -2.19
CA GLY A 79 5.37 -34.81 -1.38
C GLY A 79 6.11 -36.08 -1.84
N GLY A 80 7.18 -35.92 -2.64
CA GLY A 80 7.98 -37.07 -3.08
C GLY A 80 7.37 -37.86 -4.22
N LEU A 81 6.64 -37.18 -5.12
CA LEU A 81 6.03 -37.80 -6.30
C LEU A 81 7.07 -38.50 -7.17
N ASP A 82 6.69 -39.61 -7.79
CA ASP A 82 7.54 -40.28 -8.77
C ASP A 82 7.78 -39.39 -10.00
N PHE A 83 8.91 -39.63 -10.67
CA PHE A 83 9.29 -38.79 -11.80
C PHE A 83 8.29 -38.88 -12.99
N ASP A 84 7.66 -40.03 -13.16
CA ASP A 84 6.63 -40.29 -14.16
C ASP A 84 5.24 -39.79 -13.79
N TYR A 85 5.07 -39.21 -12.56
CA TYR A 85 3.81 -38.55 -12.19
C TYR A 85 3.43 -37.54 -13.29
N PRO A 86 2.21 -37.61 -13.85
CA PRO A 86 1.85 -36.78 -14.98
C PRO A 86 1.87 -35.30 -14.61
N GLY A 87 2.38 -34.47 -15.52
CA GLY A 87 2.24 -33.02 -15.45
C GLY A 87 0.79 -32.59 -15.60
N PHE A 88 0.54 -31.30 -15.53
CA PHE A 88 -0.76 -30.69 -15.78
C PHE A 88 -0.59 -29.42 -16.64
N VAL A 89 -1.68 -28.99 -17.27
CA VAL A 89 -1.68 -27.79 -18.14
C VAL A 89 -1.66 -26.52 -17.32
N HIS A 90 -1.03 -25.48 -17.84
CA HIS A 90 -0.86 -24.19 -17.16
C HIS A 90 -2.17 -23.51 -16.72
N THR A 91 -3.30 -23.83 -17.37
CA THR A 91 -4.63 -23.30 -17.00
C THR A 91 -5.03 -23.71 -15.58
N VAL A 92 -4.54 -24.83 -15.06
CA VAL A 92 -4.78 -25.26 -13.66
C VAL A 92 -4.27 -24.19 -12.67
N LEU A 93 -3.11 -23.58 -12.94
CA LEU A 93 -2.57 -22.49 -12.12
C LEU A 93 -3.43 -21.22 -12.24
N VAL A 94 -3.93 -20.93 -13.45
CA VAL A 94 -4.84 -19.80 -13.70
C VAL A 94 -6.15 -20.01 -12.93
N ASP A 95 -6.74 -21.19 -13.05
CA ASP A 95 -8.00 -21.55 -12.39
C ASP A 95 -7.86 -21.52 -10.86
N MET A 96 -6.75 -22.03 -10.31
CA MET A 96 -6.49 -21.99 -8.87
C MET A 96 -6.41 -20.56 -8.36
N ARG A 97 -5.67 -19.66 -9.03
CA ARG A 97 -5.64 -18.23 -8.66
C ARG A 97 -7.02 -17.58 -8.77
N ALA A 98 -7.81 -17.93 -9.79
CA ALA A 98 -9.16 -17.40 -9.93
C ALA A 98 -10.11 -17.88 -8.81
N ARG A 99 -9.95 -19.11 -8.34
CA ARG A 99 -10.70 -19.67 -7.19
C ARG A 99 -10.30 -18.99 -5.89
N LEU A 100 -8.99 -18.88 -5.62
CA LEU A 100 -8.45 -18.17 -4.47
C LEU A 100 -8.97 -16.73 -4.42
N ALA A 101 -8.93 -16.00 -5.53
CA ALA A 101 -9.38 -14.61 -5.59
C ALA A 101 -10.89 -14.41 -5.34
N ARG A 102 -11.71 -15.45 -5.49
CA ARG A 102 -13.16 -15.43 -5.21
C ARG A 102 -13.53 -15.98 -3.83
N SER A 103 -12.58 -16.56 -3.11
CA SER A 103 -12.81 -17.12 -1.79
C SER A 103 -12.69 -16.05 -0.70
N ASP A 104 -13.23 -16.34 0.47
CA ASP A 104 -13.11 -15.48 1.66
C ASP A 104 -11.67 -15.43 2.21
N ARG A 105 -10.79 -16.33 1.76
CA ARG A 105 -9.39 -16.42 2.18
C ARG A 105 -8.44 -16.50 0.98
N PRO A 106 -8.29 -15.40 0.22
CA PRO A 106 -7.46 -15.39 -0.99
C PRO A 106 -5.96 -15.62 -0.70
N ASP A 107 -5.49 -15.20 0.47
CA ASP A 107 -4.09 -15.24 0.90
C ASP A 107 -3.74 -16.44 1.79
N ARG A 108 -4.59 -17.50 1.82
CA ARG A 108 -4.45 -18.66 2.70
C ARG A 108 -3.08 -19.34 2.63
N ILE A 109 -2.39 -19.30 1.47
CA ILE A 109 -1.03 -19.86 1.33
C ILE A 109 -0.04 -19.04 2.19
N PHE A 110 -0.17 -17.71 2.24
CA PHE A 110 0.61 -16.88 3.13
C PHE A 110 0.21 -17.09 4.59
N GLU A 111 -1.08 -17.08 4.88
CA GLU A 111 -1.63 -17.24 6.24
C GLU A 111 -1.15 -18.52 6.90
N VAL A 112 -1.14 -19.67 6.20
CA VAL A 112 -0.70 -20.94 6.77
C VAL A 112 0.80 -20.93 7.06
N THR A 113 1.62 -20.27 6.23
CA THR A 113 3.05 -20.13 6.54
C THR A 113 3.27 -19.27 7.79
N LEU A 114 2.52 -18.19 7.93
CA LEU A 114 2.58 -17.32 9.11
C LEU A 114 2.08 -18.05 10.36
N ALA A 115 0.99 -18.81 10.25
CA ALA A 115 0.47 -19.63 11.37
C ALA A 115 1.50 -20.66 11.85
N ALA A 116 2.19 -21.34 10.93
CA ALA A 116 3.26 -22.27 11.27
C ALA A 116 4.42 -21.57 12.00
N ALA A 117 4.83 -20.39 11.53
CA ALA A 117 5.88 -19.59 12.18
C ALA A 117 5.48 -19.12 13.59
N ARG A 118 4.22 -18.66 13.76
CA ARG A 118 3.67 -18.27 15.07
C ARG A 118 3.62 -19.45 16.03
N ALA A 119 3.12 -20.60 15.58
CA ALA A 119 3.04 -21.81 16.39
C ALA A 119 4.42 -22.35 16.82
N ALA A 120 5.47 -22.07 16.03
CA ALA A 120 6.85 -22.43 16.37
C ALA A 120 7.55 -21.37 17.25
N GLY A 121 6.86 -20.30 17.68
CA GLY A 121 7.45 -19.23 18.49
C GLY A 121 8.43 -18.32 17.73
N LEU A 122 8.43 -18.35 16.39
CA LEU A 122 9.33 -17.55 15.55
C LEU A 122 8.86 -16.10 15.33
N VAL A 123 7.67 -15.76 15.76
CA VAL A 123 7.09 -14.42 15.60
C VAL A 123 6.88 -13.81 16.98
N GLY A 124 7.74 -12.87 17.34
CA GLY A 124 7.66 -12.10 18.57
C GLY A 124 6.75 -10.87 18.43
N ARG A 125 6.95 -9.87 19.30
CA ARG A 125 6.13 -8.65 19.36
C ARG A 125 6.73 -7.43 18.65
N LYS A 126 7.87 -7.57 17.98
CA LYS A 126 8.51 -6.50 17.21
C LYS A 126 8.08 -6.55 15.76
N ARG A 127 7.76 -5.39 15.18
CA ARG A 127 7.45 -5.26 13.75
C ARG A 127 8.28 -4.16 13.12
N VAL A 128 8.89 -4.47 11.99
CA VAL A 128 9.59 -3.48 11.18
C VAL A 128 8.85 -3.32 9.87
N LEU A 129 8.42 -2.09 9.58
CA LEU A 129 7.66 -1.73 8.39
C LEU A 129 8.59 -1.17 7.32
N ASP A 130 8.34 -1.50 6.07
CA ASP A 130 8.99 -0.87 4.93
C ASP A 130 8.18 -1.07 3.65
N SER A 131 8.48 -0.24 2.64
CA SER A 131 7.84 -0.28 1.34
C SER A 131 8.84 -0.43 0.19
N THR A 132 8.36 -0.91 -0.95
CA THR A 132 9.15 -1.04 -2.17
C THR A 132 8.31 -0.76 -3.40
N PRO A 133 8.86 -0.05 -4.42
CA PRO A 133 8.21 0.06 -5.71
C PRO A 133 8.01 -1.29 -6.38
N LEU A 134 6.81 -1.52 -6.90
CA LEU A 134 6.47 -2.60 -7.81
C LEU A 134 6.20 -1.98 -9.18
N TYR A 135 7.20 -1.99 -10.04
CA TYR A 135 7.12 -1.37 -11.37
C TYR A 135 6.07 -2.08 -12.22
N ASP A 136 5.20 -1.30 -12.86
CA ASP A 136 4.26 -1.88 -13.81
C ASP A 136 4.96 -2.31 -15.12
N ALA A 137 4.31 -3.25 -15.81
CA ALA A 137 4.72 -3.68 -17.14
C ALA A 137 4.08 -2.86 -18.27
N VAL A 138 3.11 -1.96 -17.94
CA VAL A 138 2.44 -1.13 -18.93
C VAL A 138 3.17 0.19 -19.14
N ALA A 139 3.16 0.67 -20.39
CA ALA A 139 3.72 1.97 -20.71
C ALA A 139 2.78 3.08 -20.22
N THR A 140 3.37 4.14 -19.65
CA THR A 140 2.68 5.40 -19.38
C THR A 140 2.20 6.01 -20.68
N MET A 141 0.96 6.48 -20.71
CA MET A 141 0.36 7.13 -21.86
C MET A 141 0.33 8.64 -21.67
N ASP A 142 0.69 9.37 -22.74
CA ASP A 142 0.41 10.81 -22.80
C ASP A 142 -1.11 11.06 -22.94
N THR A 143 -1.55 12.30 -22.70
CA THR A 143 -2.96 12.68 -22.70
C THR A 143 -3.70 12.29 -23.99
N VAL A 144 -3.10 12.52 -25.15
CA VAL A 144 -3.69 12.17 -26.45
C VAL A 144 -3.92 10.68 -26.60
N THR A 145 -2.88 9.88 -26.28
CA THR A 145 -2.94 8.42 -26.33
C THR A 145 -3.93 7.87 -25.31
N LEU A 146 -3.97 8.48 -24.11
CA LEU A 146 -4.85 8.05 -23.02
C LEU A 146 -6.32 8.26 -23.37
N ILE A 147 -6.71 9.46 -23.86
CA ILE A 147 -8.08 9.77 -24.27
C ILE A 147 -8.50 8.86 -25.43
N ARG A 148 -7.68 8.78 -26.47
CA ARG A 148 -7.98 7.93 -27.63
C ARG A 148 -8.14 6.46 -27.25
N SER A 149 -7.28 5.97 -26.36
CA SER A 149 -7.34 4.58 -25.87
C SER A 149 -8.60 4.32 -25.03
N ALA A 150 -9.04 5.31 -24.22
CA ALA A 150 -10.28 5.20 -23.44
C ALA A 150 -11.52 5.20 -24.35
N ILE A 151 -11.58 6.08 -25.37
CA ILE A 151 -12.65 6.08 -26.39
C ILE A 151 -12.70 4.70 -27.08
N ARG A 152 -11.55 4.20 -27.55
CA ARG A 152 -11.47 2.88 -28.19
C ARG A 152 -11.94 1.77 -27.27
N GLY A 153 -11.55 1.80 -26.00
CA GLY A 153 -11.96 0.82 -24.98
C GLY A 153 -13.48 0.79 -24.79
N LEU A 154 -14.12 1.96 -24.75
CA LEU A 154 -15.58 2.06 -24.67
C LEU A 154 -16.28 1.49 -25.89
N LEU A 155 -15.83 1.83 -27.11
CA LEU A 155 -16.38 1.30 -28.34
C LEU A 155 -16.25 -0.22 -28.44
N GLN A 156 -15.15 -0.80 -27.94
CA GLN A 156 -14.90 -2.25 -28.00
C GLN A 156 -15.77 -3.07 -27.03
N VAL A 157 -16.25 -2.52 -25.94
CA VAL A 157 -17.11 -3.23 -24.96
C VAL A 157 -18.59 -3.02 -25.22
N ALA A 158 -18.95 -2.07 -26.08
CA ALA A 158 -20.32 -1.83 -26.52
C ALA A 158 -20.80 -2.98 -27.43
N ASP A 159 -22.06 -3.36 -27.29
CA ASP A 159 -22.69 -4.23 -28.30
C ASP A 159 -22.83 -3.51 -29.66
N SER A 160 -23.09 -4.24 -30.72
CA SER A 160 -23.13 -3.69 -32.09
C SER A 160 -24.17 -2.57 -32.28
N ALA A 161 -25.28 -2.59 -31.54
CA ALA A 161 -26.33 -1.57 -31.63
C ALA A 161 -25.91 -0.29 -30.91
N LEU A 162 -25.30 -0.43 -29.74
CA LEU A 162 -24.74 0.70 -28.99
C LEU A 162 -23.51 1.27 -29.69
N GLU A 163 -22.58 0.42 -30.16
CA GLU A 163 -21.40 0.85 -30.92
C GLU A 163 -21.78 1.69 -32.13
N ALA A 164 -22.77 1.28 -32.93
CA ALA A 164 -23.24 2.06 -34.06
C ALA A 164 -23.78 3.44 -33.65
N LYS A 165 -24.53 3.53 -32.53
CA LYS A 165 -25.03 4.80 -32.00
C LYS A 165 -23.90 5.69 -31.50
N LEU A 166 -22.91 5.13 -30.81
CA LEU A 166 -21.75 5.85 -30.32
C LEU A 166 -20.91 6.39 -31.48
N ARG A 167 -20.62 5.55 -32.48
CA ARG A 167 -19.85 5.97 -33.68
C ARG A 167 -20.54 7.10 -34.46
N ALA A 168 -21.86 7.12 -34.52
CA ALA A 168 -22.61 8.22 -35.16
C ALA A 168 -22.46 9.57 -34.44
N ARG A 169 -21.94 9.62 -33.25
CA ARG A 169 -21.67 10.86 -32.48
C ARG A 169 -20.24 11.39 -32.65
N LEU A 170 -19.33 10.58 -33.17
CA LEU A 170 -17.95 10.98 -33.40
C LEU A 170 -17.87 12.05 -34.48
N ARG A 171 -17.01 13.03 -34.27
CA ARG A 171 -16.78 14.17 -35.21
C ARG A 171 -15.48 13.99 -35.98
N ARG A 172 -14.53 13.25 -35.39
CA ARG A 172 -13.23 13.04 -36.01
C ARG A 172 -13.32 11.92 -37.03
N ASP A 173 -12.53 12.04 -38.10
CA ASP A 173 -12.27 10.98 -39.06
C ASP A 173 -11.19 10.03 -38.48
N ASP A 174 -11.52 9.35 -37.40
CA ASP A 174 -10.71 8.33 -36.72
C ASP A 174 -11.59 7.08 -36.50
N ASP A 175 -11.14 5.94 -37.00
CA ASP A 175 -11.89 4.68 -36.85
C ASP A 175 -11.82 4.12 -35.42
N TYR A 176 -10.89 4.62 -34.59
CA TYR A 176 -10.59 4.09 -33.24
C TYR A 176 -10.34 2.57 -33.20
N ALA A 177 -10.06 1.93 -34.34
CA ALA A 177 -9.85 0.47 -34.41
C ALA A 177 -8.40 0.11 -34.04
N SER A 178 -7.44 0.85 -34.57
CA SER A 178 -6.02 0.62 -34.34
C SER A 178 -5.54 1.15 -32.99
N ALA A 179 -4.52 0.50 -32.39
CA ALA A 179 -3.81 1.05 -31.25
C ALA A 179 -2.77 2.10 -31.71
N GLY A 180 -2.46 3.06 -30.83
CA GLY A 180 -1.40 4.03 -31.07
C GLY A 180 -1.89 5.47 -31.12
N LYS A 181 -0.98 6.36 -31.48
CA LYS A 181 -1.29 7.79 -31.61
C LYS A 181 -2.03 8.07 -32.93
N PRO A 182 -3.00 9.00 -32.92
CA PRO A 182 -3.61 9.48 -34.16
C PRO A 182 -2.59 10.25 -34.99
N VAL A 183 -2.86 10.32 -36.29
CA VAL A 183 -2.02 11.11 -37.21
C VAL A 183 -2.18 12.60 -36.92
N CYS A 184 -1.07 13.29 -36.67
CA CYS A 184 -1.01 14.71 -36.39
C CYS A 184 0.41 15.21 -36.65
N ASP A 185 0.58 16.45 -37.04
CA ASP A 185 1.87 17.13 -36.94
C ASP A 185 2.09 17.53 -35.46
N TYR A 186 2.85 16.72 -34.76
CA TYR A 186 3.11 16.91 -33.32
C TYR A 186 4.08 18.05 -33.04
N ASP A 187 4.78 18.57 -34.02
CA ASP A 187 5.67 19.73 -33.90
C ASP A 187 4.90 21.04 -34.05
N ASP A 188 3.74 21.02 -34.73
CA ASP A 188 2.85 22.17 -34.82
C ASP A 188 1.91 22.28 -33.59
N PRO A 189 2.03 23.36 -32.78
CA PRO A 189 1.17 23.58 -31.63
C PRO A 189 -0.33 23.71 -31.97
N VAL A 190 -0.66 24.29 -33.15
CA VAL A 190 -2.05 24.47 -33.58
C VAL A 190 -2.68 23.12 -33.95
N ALA A 191 -1.94 22.28 -34.68
CA ALA A 191 -2.40 20.93 -35.02
C ALA A 191 -2.62 20.07 -33.76
N ARG A 192 -1.73 20.18 -32.76
CA ARG A 192 -1.88 19.47 -31.48
C ARG A 192 -3.10 19.97 -30.69
N GLU A 193 -3.33 21.28 -30.64
CA GLU A 193 -4.49 21.85 -29.94
C GLU A 193 -5.79 21.37 -30.60
N ALA A 194 -5.87 21.43 -31.92
CA ALA A 194 -7.02 20.94 -32.67
C ALA A 194 -7.28 19.45 -32.49
N LEU A 195 -6.21 18.64 -32.39
CA LEU A 195 -6.30 17.22 -32.08
C LEU A 195 -6.88 16.98 -30.68
N VAL A 196 -6.38 17.67 -29.66
CA VAL A 196 -6.84 17.55 -28.27
C VAL A 196 -8.30 17.96 -28.15
N ASP A 197 -8.67 19.10 -28.73
CA ASP A 197 -10.05 19.59 -28.73
C ASP A 197 -11.00 18.59 -29.43
N GLY A 198 -10.62 18.08 -30.60
CA GLY A 198 -11.41 17.08 -31.31
C GLY A 198 -11.60 15.78 -30.53
N LEU A 199 -10.56 15.28 -29.85
CA LEU A 199 -10.65 14.10 -28.98
C LEU A 199 -11.55 14.37 -27.77
N ALA A 200 -11.47 15.56 -27.18
CA ALA A 200 -12.33 15.96 -26.07
C ALA A 200 -13.80 15.99 -26.50
N TRP A 201 -14.11 16.59 -27.65
CA TRP A 201 -15.47 16.60 -28.20
C TRP A 201 -16.02 15.20 -28.44
N ASP A 202 -15.24 14.31 -29.04
CA ASP A 202 -15.64 12.91 -29.24
C ASP A 202 -15.92 12.24 -27.90
N ALA A 203 -15.02 12.37 -26.91
CA ALA A 203 -15.20 11.78 -25.59
C ALA A 203 -16.47 12.26 -24.89
N TYR A 204 -16.70 13.59 -24.83
CA TYR A 204 -17.90 14.15 -24.20
C TYR A 204 -19.19 13.79 -24.97
N ALA A 205 -19.15 13.71 -26.29
CA ALA A 205 -20.29 13.27 -27.10
C ALA A 205 -20.67 11.82 -26.83
N LEU A 206 -19.67 10.94 -26.61
CA LEU A 206 -19.91 9.55 -26.23
C LEU A 206 -20.51 9.46 -24.82
N LEU A 207 -19.94 10.18 -23.84
CA LEU A 207 -20.44 10.20 -22.46
C LEU A 207 -21.89 10.72 -22.42
N ALA A 208 -22.19 11.83 -23.09
CA ALA A 208 -23.54 12.36 -23.18
C ALA A 208 -24.54 11.41 -23.86
N CYS A 209 -24.08 10.54 -24.78
CA CYS A 209 -24.92 9.50 -25.40
C CYS A 209 -25.27 8.36 -24.43
N LEU A 210 -24.46 8.16 -23.38
CA LEU A 210 -24.64 7.13 -22.37
C LEU A 210 -25.42 7.60 -21.15
N ASP A 211 -25.59 8.90 -20.98
CA ASP A 211 -26.30 9.51 -19.86
C ASP A 211 -27.74 8.97 -19.76
N GLU A 212 -28.22 8.75 -18.52
CA GLU A 212 -29.56 8.23 -18.20
C GLU A 212 -29.89 6.83 -18.78
N ARG A 213 -28.89 6.02 -19.17
CA ARG A 213 -29.09 4.65 -19.68
C ARG A 213 -28.71 3.62 -18.65
N GLU A 214 -29.48 2.54 -18.58
CA GLU A 214 -29.01 1.31 -17.92
C GLU A 214 -27.96 0.64 -18.83
N LEU A 215 -26.72 0.62 -18.35
CA LEU A 215 -25.58 0.07 -19.06
C LEU A 215 -25.15 -1.25 -18.40
N GLY A 216 -24.54 -2.12 -19.18
CA GLY A 216 -23.93 -3.31 -18.59
C GLY A 216 -22.60 -2.97 -17.90
N PRO A 217 -22.14 -3.76 -16.91
CA PRO A 217 -20.97 -3.44 -16.07
C PRO A 217 -19.67 -3.16 -16.84
N ALA A 218 -19.51 -3.74 -18.03
CA ALA A 218 -18.33 -3.51 -18.86
C ALA A 218 -18.35 -2.11 -19.50
N VAL A 219 -19.54 -1.66 -19.95
CA VAL A 219 -19.73 -0.34 -20.56
C VAL A 219 -19.64 0.74 -19.49
N ASP A 220 -20.27 0.53 -18.33
CA ASP A 220 -20.18 1.44 -17.17
C ASP A 220 -18.73 1.70 -16.80
N LYS A 221 -17.95 0.65 -16.58
CA LYS A 221 -16.54 0.76 -16.22
C LYS A 221 -15.71 1.47 -17.30
N ALA A 222 -16.00 1.26 -18.58
CA ALA A 222 -15.30 1.93 -19.66
C ALA A 222 -15.69 3.40 -19.77
N ALA A 223 -16.95 3.73 -19.50
CA ALA A 223 -17.46 5.11 -19.45
C ALA A 223 -16.86 5.88 -18.27
N GLU A 224 -16.83 5.28 -17.07
CA GLU A 224 -16.16 5.86 -15.89
C GLU A 224 -14.66 6.14 -16.14
N LEU A 225 -13.98 5.21 -16.81
CA LEU A 225 -12.57 5.40 -17.17
C LEU A 225 -12.41 6.56 -18.16
N LEU A 226 -13.28 6.67 -19.18
CA LEU A 226 -13.26 7.77 -20.14
C LEU A 226 -13.53 9.11 -19.44
N ALA A 227 -14.56 9.17 -18.59
CA ALA A 227 -14.89 10.37 -17.81
C ALA A 227 -13.73 10.81 -16.91
N THR A 228 -13.10 9.85 -16.21
CA THR A 228 -11.94 10.11 -15.37
C THR A 228 -10.77 10.68 -16.19
N VAL A 229 -10.47 10.08 -17.34
CA VAL A 229 -9.34 10.52 -18.20
C VAL A 229 -9.54 11.93 -18.73
N VAL A 230 -10.74 12.26 -19.21
CA VAL A 230 -10.98 13.62 -19.72
C VAL A 230 -11.08 14.64 -18.60
N GLY A 231 -11.66 14.29 -17.47
CA GLY A 231 -11.77 15.17 -16.30
C GLY A 231 -10.44 15.50 -15.63
N GLN A 232 -9.46 14.60 -15.69
CA GLN A 232 -8.13 14.80 -15.08
C GLN A 232 -7.15 15.57 -15.97
N ASP A 233 -7.23 15.40 -17.29
CA ASP A 233 -6.19 15.81 -18.24
C ASP A 233 -6.60 17.02 -19.09
N LEU A 234 -7.87 17.46 -19.06
CA LEU A 234 -8.38 18.53 -19.90
C LEU A 234 -8.98 19.68 -19.08
N ASP A 235 -8.64 20.91 -19.50
CA ASP A 235 -9.32 22.14 -19.09
C ASP A 235 -10.07 22.72 -20.29
N ARG A 236 -11.27 23.27 -20.06
CA ARG A 236 -11.99 24.05 -21.08
C ARG A 236 -11.75 25.52 -20.84
N ASP A 237 -11.18 26.21 -21.81
CA ASP A 237 -10.99 27.65 -21.73
C ASP A 237 -12.34 28.39 -21.78
N ALA A 238 -12.55 29.26 -20.80
CA ALA A 238 -13.81 30.01 -20.69
C ALA A 238 -13.96 31.10 -21.76
N GLY A 239 -12.86 31.53 -22.40
CA GLY A 239 -12.87 32.62 -23.40
C GLY A 239 -13.24 32.13 -24.78
N ASP A 240 -12.69 31.02 -25.25
CA ASP A 240 -12.91 30.49 -26.60
C ASP A 240 -13.64 29.14 -26.63
N GLY A 241 -13.82 28.51 -25.47
CA GLY A 241 -14.49 27.21 -25.33
C GLY A 241 -13.72 26.01 -25.83
N VAL A 242 -12.44 26.18 -26.18
CA VAL A 242 -11.54 25.12 -26.70
C VAL A 242 -11.01 24.31 -25.56
N PHE A 243 -10.98 22.99 -25.73
CA PHE A 243 -10.35 22.08 -24.76
C PHE A 243 -8.83 22.04 -24.95
N ARG A 244 -8.12 22.20 -23.85
CA ARG A 244 -6.65 22.15 -23.79
C ARG A 244 -6.18 21.16 -22.72
N ILE A 245 -4.95 20.70 -22.86
CA ILE A 245 -4.33 19.88 -21.82
C ILE A 245 -4.20 20.72 -20.55
N ALA A 246 -4.67 20.18 -19.41
CA ALA A 246 -4.61 20.82 -18.11
C ALA A 246 -3.16 21.17 -17.72
N ARG A 247 -2.96 22.39 -17.22
CA ARG A 247 -1.63 22.86 -16.81
C ARG A 247 -1.09 22.17 -15.57
N ARG A 248 -1.99 21.61 -14.74
CA ARG A 248 -1.63 20.91 -13.51
C ARG A 248 -1.94 19.42 -13.66
N VAL A 249 -1.02 18.57 -13.23
CA VAL A 249 -1.24 17.14 -13.15
C VAL A 249 -2.18 16.85 -11.99
N ALA A 250 -3.25 16.11 -12.24
CA ALA A 250 -4.17 15.66 -11.19
C ALA A 250 -3.43 14.80 -10.16
N LYS A 251 -3.76 14.95 -8.88
CA LYS A 251 -3.09 14.24 -7.77
C LYS A 251 -3.14 12.71 -7.93
N ASP A 252 -4.25 12.19 -8.43
CA ASP A 252 -4.49 10.75 -8.62
C ASP A 252 -4.66 10.39 -10.10
N ARG A 253 -3.81 10.96 -10.96
CA ARG A 253 -3.87 10.79 -12.40
C ARG A 253 -3.76 9.33 -12.82
N VAL A 254 -4.75 8.82 -13.57
CA VAL A 254 -4.67 7.57 -14.33
C VAL A 254 -3.62 7.72 -15.42
N ILE A 255 -2.62 6.84 -15.46
CA ILE A 255 -1.49 6.93 -16.38
C ILE A 255 -1.57 5.92 -17.52
N SER A 256 -2.47 4.94 -17.44
CA SER A 256 -2.67 3.91 -18.46
C SER A 256 -4.10 3.38 -18.42
N THR A 257 -4.70 3.17 -19.59
CA THR A 257 -5.99 2.48 -19.74
C THR A 257 -5.84 0.97 -19.69
N VAL A 258 -4.62 0.45 -19.82
CA VAL A 258 -4.33 -1.01 -19.79
C VAL A 258 -4.33 -1.54 -18.35
N ASP A 259 -3.86 -0.73 -17.41
CA ASP A 259 -4.01 -0.94 -15.97
C ASP A 259 -4.38 0.40 -15.29
N PRO A 260 -5.68 0.73 -15.22
CA PRO A 260 -6.15 2.01 -14.69
C PRO A 260 -5.88 2.24 -13.20
N GLN A 261 -5.43 1.21 -12.47
CA GLN A 261 -5.12 1.31 -11.04
C GLN A 261 -3.65 1.65 -10.78
N THR A 262 -2.78 1.63 -11.79
CA THR A 262 -1.40 2.08 -11.65
C THR A 262 -1.32 3.60 -11.51
N ARG A 263 -0.33 4.05 -10.74
CA ARG A 263 -0.08 5.48 -10.52
C ARG A 263 1.39 5.81 -10.65
N HIS A 264 1.65 7.07 -10.99
CA HIS A 264 2.98 7.64 -10.91
C HIS A 264 3.31 7.93 -9.44
N GLY A 265 4.34 7.28 -8.93
CA GLY A 265 4.82 7.45 -7.57
C GLY A 265 6.26 7.90 -7.51
N HIS A 266 6.72 8.27 -6.33
CA HIS A 266 8.11 8.64 -6.08
C HIS A 266 8.69 7.82 -4.95
N LYS A 267 9.90 7.28 -5.16
CA LYS A 267 10.70 6.70 -4.08
C LYS A 267 11.52 7.79 -3.37
N THR A 268 11.96 8.77 -4.12
CA THR A 268 12.60 10.02 -3.65
C THR A 268 12.15 11.12 -4.59
N SER A 269 12.35 12.40 -4.23
CA SER A 269 12.03 13.54 -5.10
C SER A 269 12.65 13.44 -6.51
N ALA A 270 13.76 12.73 -6.65
CA ALA A 270 14.47 12.56 -7.91
C ALA A 270 14.19 11.23 -8.64
N ARG A 271 13.50 10.27 -8.01
CA ARG A 271 13.26 8.92 -8.56
C ARG A 271 11.78 8.59 -8.57
N GLY A 272 11.12 8.94 -9.68
CA GLY A 272 9.76 8.49 -9.98
C GLY A 272 9.72 7.04 -10.46
N PHE A 273 8.55 6.44 -10.37
CA PHE A 273 8.23 5.13 -10.94
C PHE A 273 6.73 5.06 -11.27
N ASP A 274 6.37 4.18 -12.20
CA ASP A 274 4.99 3.89 -12.53
C ASP A 274 4.66 2.49 -12.05
N GLY A 275 3.53 2.35 -11.32
CA GLY A 275 3.13 1.06 -10.78
C GLY A 275 2.44 1.14 -9.42
N TYR A 276 2.81 0.23 -8.55
CA TYR A 276 2.26 0.03 -7.21
C TYR A 276 3.37 0.13 -6.16
N LYS A 277 2.98 0.24 -4.89
CA LYS A 277 3.89 0.01 -3.76
C LYS A 277 3.52 -1.29 -3.07
N GLY A 278 4.51 -2.14 -2.83
CA GLY A 278 4.39 -3.29 -1.95
C GLY A 278 4.92 -2.93 -0.56
N HIS A 279 4.11 -3.15 0.45
CA HIS A 279 4.43 -2.90 1.85
C HIS A 279 4.57 -4.22 2.58
N ILE A 280 5.51 -4.30 3.51
CA ILE A 280 5.69 -5.47 4.36
C ILE A 280 5.86 -5.08 5.82
N ALA A 281 5.36 -5.92 6.71
CA ALA A 281 5.77 -5.99 8.10
C ALA A 281 6.60 -7.26 8.30
N ILE A 282 7.68 -7.17 9.05
CA ILE A 282 8.49 -8.34 9.41
C ILE A 282 8.70 -8.43 10.92
N ASP A 283 8.85 -9.64 11.41
CA ASP A 283 9.53 -9.89 12.68
C ASP A 283 11.04 -9.73 12.48
N PRO A 284 11.73 -8.82 13.20
CA PRO A 284 13.14 -8.55 12.95
C PRO A 284 14.08 -9.65 13.45
N ASP A 285 13.66 -10.50 14.36
CA ASP A 285 14.54 -11.52 14.98
C ASP A 285 14.56 -12.79 14.13
N SER A 286 13.41 -13.24 13.64
CA SER A 286 13.31 -14.36 12.70
C SER A 286 13.45 -13.94 11.23
N GLU A 287 13.19 -12.68 10.89
CA GLU A 287 13.01 -12.14 9.54
C GLU A 287 11.83 -12.80 8.79
N ILE A 288 10.82 -13.28 9.49
CA ILE A 288 9.56 -13.73 8.91
C ILE A 288 8.71 -12.51 8.52
N ILE A 289 8.16 -12.54 7.30
CA ILE A 289 7.19 -11.53 6.85
C ILE A 289 5.87 -11.87 7.53
N THR A 290 5.32 -10.91 8.28
CA THR A 290 4.10 -11.09 9.10
C THR A 290 2.86 -10.50 8.44
N ALA A 291 3.03 -9.52 7.55
CA ALA A 291 1.94 -8.95 6.77
C ALA A 291 2.46 -8.38 5.44
N THR A 292 1.58 -8.30 4.47
CA THR A 292 1.84 -7.67 3.17
C THR A 292 0.63 -6.85 2.74
N GLU A 293 0.87 -5.70 2.09
CA GLU A 293 -0.17 -4.89 1.47
C GLU A 293 0.34 -4.30 0.16
N VAL A 294 -0.56 -4.02 -0.79
CA VAL A 294 -0.22 -3.35 -2.04
C VAL A 294 -1.12 -2.15 -2.25
N THR A 295 -0.50 -0.98 -2.36
CA THR A 295 -1.19 0.29 -2.63
C THR A 295 -0.86 0.81 -4.02
N ALA A 296 -1.58 1.84 -4.45
CA ALA A 296 -1.23 2.62 -5.63
C ALA A 296 0.15 3.28 -5.46
N GLY A 297 0.88 3.50 -6.55
CA GLY A 297 2.25 4.03 -6.51
C GLY A 297 2.40 5.38 -5.82
N ASN A 298 1.35 6.21 -5.83
CA ASN A 298 1.30 7.54 -5.21
C ASN A 298 0.80 7.55 -3.76
N ALA A 299 0.37 6.41 -3.20
CA ALA A 299 -0.08 6.33 -1.80
C ALA A 299 1.07 6.61 -0.82
N GLY A 300 0.74 7.16 0.35
CA GLY A 300 1.70 7.32 1.45
C GLY A 300 2.14 5.98 2.03
N ASP A 301 3.38 5.89 2.52
CA ASP A 301 3.88 4.63 3.08
C ASP A 301 3.23 4.30 4.43
N ALA A 302 2.78 5.31 5.16
CA ALA A 302 2.06 5.15 6.42
C ALA A 302 0.57 4.78 6.25
N ASP A 303 -0.01 4.99 5.05
CA ASP A 303 -1.44 4.74 4.81
C ASP A 303 -1.87 3.30 5.15
N PRO A 304 -1.17 2.24 4.70
CA PRO A 304 -1.52 0.84 5.02
C PRO A 304 -0.92 0.33 6.34
N ALA A 305 -0.26 1.18 7.14
CA ALA A 305 0.47 0.70 8.32
C ALA A 305 -0.44 0.10 9.40
N ALA A 306 -1.65 0.63 9.57
CA ALA A 306 -2.65 0.07 10.49
C ALA A 306 -3.07 -1.35 10.08
N ASP A 307 -3.33 -1.57 8.78
CA ASP A 307 -3.70 -2.88 8.24
C ASP A 307 -2.55 -3.89 8.39
N LEU A 308 -1.30 -3.46 8.12
CA LEU A 308 -0.10 -4.31 8.31
C LEU A 308 0.11 -4.73 9.76
N LEU A 309 -0.39 -3.97 10.72
CA LEU A 309 -0.23 -4.20 12.15
C LEU A 309 -1.49 -4.74 12.83
N ALA A 310 -2.60 -4.87 12.11
CA ALA A 310 -3.92 -5.21 12.68
C ALA A 310 -3.92 -6.49 13.52
N ALA A 311 -3.12 -7.49 13.15
CA ALA A 311 -3.01 -8.77 13.88
C ALA A 311 -2.07 -8.71 15.10
N ASP A 312 -1.34 -7.63 15.30
CA ASP A 312 -0.25 -7.50 16.27
C ASP A 312 -0.50 -6.42 17.34
N LEU A 313 -1.40 -5.49 17.06
CA LEU A 313 -1.82 -4.46 18.01
C LEU A 313 -3.07 -4.95 18.76
N PRO A 314 -3.17 -4.73 20.09
CA PRO A 314 -4.39 -5.05 20.84
C PRO A 314 -5.55 -4.25 20.25
N GLY A 315 -6.60 -4.95 19.82
CA GLY A 315 -7.78 -4.32 19.26
C GLY A 315 -8.62 -3.65 20.34
N ASP A 316 -8.64 -2.35 20.38
CA ASP A 316 -9.86 -1.61 20.67
C ASP A 316 -10.58 -1.45 19.34
N GLY A 317 -11.81 -1.95 19.29
CA GLY A 317 -12.66 -2.12 18.12
C GLY A 317 -12.29 -1.25 16.91
N ALA A 318 -12.19 -1.88 15.78
CA ALA A 318 -12.08 -1.23 14.48
C ALA A 318 -13.10 -0.09 14.41
N GLN A 319 -12.69 1.11 14.73
CA GLN A 319 -13.40 2.30 14.29
C GLN A 319 -13.14 2.39 12.81
N ASP A 320 -14.19 2.08 12.09
CA ASP A 320 -14.40 2.33 10.68
C ASP A 320 -13.81 3.71 10.32
N ILE A 321 -12.62 3.72 9.73
CA ILE A 321 -12.09 4.90 9.04
C ILE A 321 -12.67 4.84 7.63
N GLY A 322 -14.02 4.80 7.60
CA GLY A 322 -14.80 5.02 6.43
C GLY A 322 -14.81 6.49 6.08
N ASP A 323 -14.68 6.74 4.81
CA ASP A 323 -14.96 7.95 4.03
C ASP A 323 -14.29 9.26 4.50
N ARG A 324 -13.32 9.63 3.71
CA ARG A 324 -12.88 11.02 3.58
C ARG A 324 -14.00 11.80 2.90
N ASP A 325 -14.76 12.53 3.70
CA ASP A 325 -15.66 13.55 3.20
C ASP A 325 -14.90 14.52 2.29
N VAL A 326 -15.31 14.54 1.06
CA VAL A 326 -14.99 15.59 0.09
C VAL A 326 -15.81 16.80 0.52
N ASP A 327 -15.14 17.92 0.79
CA ASP A 327 -15.72 19.22 1.11
C ASP A 327 -16.82 19.61 0.12
N GLU A 328 -18.05 19.78 0.61
CA GLU A 328 -19.03 20.69 0.06
C GLU A 328 -19.39 21.78 1.08
N PRO A 329 -19.56 23.02 0.64
CA PRO A 329 -19.77 24.16 1.53
C PRO A 329 -21.26 24.46 1.78
N GLY A 330 -21.59 24.62 3.06
CA GLY A 330 -22.64 25.52 3.53
C GLY A 330 -24.04 24.95 3.69
N ASP A 331 -24.60 24.92 4.89
CA ASP A 331 -25.62 25.89 5.31
C ASP A 331 -25.90 25.84 6.82
N SER A 332 -26.30 26.96 7.36
CA SER A 332 -26.50 27.33 8.74
C SER A 332 -27.78 26.76 9.37
N GLY A 333 -27.74 26.38 10.66
CA GLY A 333 -28.95 26.04 11.43
C GLY A 333 -28.72 25.73 12.91
N ASN A 334 -28.87 26.69 13.68
CA ASN A 334 -29.06 27.06 15.08
C ASN A 334 -29.74 26.05 16.06
N HIS A 335 -29.10 25.91 17.29
CA HIS A 335 -29.63 25.74 18.67
C HIS A 335 -30.17 24.39 19.19
N PRO A 336 -30.22 24.27 20.57
CA PRO A 336 -29.29 24.56 21.65
C PRO A 336 -29.06 23.40 22.66
N ASN A 337 -28.08 23.62 23.56
CA ASN A 337 -27.73 22.86 24.78
C ASN A 337 -28.88 22.81 25.84
N PRO A 338 -28.91 21.84 26.76
CA PRO A 338 -28.57 22.17 28.16
C PRO A 338 -27.77 21.07 28.92
N ALA A 339 -26.73 21.48 29.59
CA ALA A 339 -26.50 21.68 31.03
C ALA A 339 -26.61 20.49 32.02
N ALA A 340 -25.46 20.22 32.68
CA ALA A 340 -25.20 20.21 34.14
C ALA A 340 -25.43 18.94 35.00
N GLY A 341 -24.43 18.71 35.85
CA GLY A 341 -24.42 17.91 37.08
C GLY A 341 -23.19 17.01 37.15
N GLY A 342 -22.12 17.25 37.84
CA GLY A 342 -21.86 17.53 39.22
C GLY A 342 -21.90 16.28 40.10
N ASP A 343 -20.75 15.71 40.51
CA ASP A 343 -20.45 15.54 41.93
C ASP A 343 -19.04 14.97 42.18
N THR A 344 -18.53 15.36 43.31
CA THR A 344 -17.25 15.24 43.97
C THR A 344 -17.03 13.89 44.63
N GLY A 345 -15.78 13.47 44.80
CA GLY A 345 -15.40 12.35 45.67
C GLY A 345 -13.88 12.20 45.81
N ASP A 346 -13.38 12.78 46.85
CA ASP A 346 -12.03 12.81 47.43
C ASP A 346 -11.63 11.42 47.98
N SER A 347 -10.36 11.07 47.93
CA SER A 347 -9.51 10.67 49.08
C SER A 347 -8.28 9.81 48.74
N ASP A 348 -7.16 10.39 49.03
CA ASP A 348 -5.96 9.94 49.78
C ASP A 348 -5.17 8.65 49.43
N ASP A 349 -3.92 8.95 49.12
CA ASP A 349 -2.65 8.38 49.65
C ASP A 349 -2.45 6.83 49.71
N LYS A 350 -1.44 6.39 48.96
CA LYS A 350 -0.24 5.76 49.52
C LYS A 350 0.86 5.56 48.47
N ALA A 351 1.96 6.25 48.69
CA ALA A 351 3.24 5.95 48.10
C ALA A 351 3.87 4.73 48.77
N LEU A 352 4.61 3.97 47.98
CA LEU A 352 5.91 3.32 48.20
C LEU A 352 6.00 1.91 47.59
N GLY A 353 7.00 1.71 46.76
CA GLY A 353 7.57 0.38 46.46
C GLY A 353 7.33 -0.17 45.09
N GLY A 354 8.17 0.11 44.11
CA GLY A 354 8.10 -0.53 42.80
C GLY A 354 9.18 -0.10 41.81
N ALA A 355 10.46 -0.20 42.19
CA ALA A 355 11.55 0.11 41.27
C ALA A 355 12.01 -1.10 40.39
N ASP A 356 11.48 -2.31 40.59
CA ASP A 356 11.91 -3.53 39.87
C ASP A 356 10.83 -4.17 38.98
N GLN A 357 9.60 -3.66 38.92
CA GLN A 357 8.55 -4.18 38.04
C GLN A 357 8.51 -3.50 36.66
N ASP A 358 9.08 -2.31 36.49
CA ASP A 358 9.05 -1.54 35.23
C ASP A 358 9.95 -2.14 34.13
N ALA A 359 10.98 -2.91 34.47
CA ALA A 359 11.90 -3.49 33.48
C ALA A 359 11.33 -4.72 32.75
N SER A 360 10.47 -5.52 33.40
CA SER A 360 9.85 -6.70 32.79
C SER A 360 8.60 -6.35 31.97
N ASP A 361 7.85 -5.34 32.37
CA ASP A 361 6.63 -4.87 31.71
C ASP A 361 6.93 -4.18 30.36
N GLY A 362 8.10 -3.57 30.22
CA GLY A 362 8.55 -2.91 29.00
C GLY A 362 8.87 -3.87 27.83
N GLN A 363 9.22 -5.12 28.12
CA GLN A 363 9.57 -6.12 27.08
C GLN A 363 8.35 -6.81 26.46
N ASP A 364 7.21 -6.81 27.15
CA ASP A 364 5.98 -7.46 26.66
C ASP A 364 5.11 -6.57 25.77
N ARG A 365 5.46 -5.30 25.60
CA ARG A 365 4.74 -4.36 24.73
C ARG A 365 5.14 -4.54 23.26
N PRO A 366 4.18 -4.40 22.31
CA PRO A 366 4.52 -4.36 20.89
C PRO A 366 5.55 -3.26 20.60
N ALA A 367 6.49 -3.50 19.70
CA ALA A 367 7.46 -2.50 19.26
C ALA A 367 7.42 -2.36 17.73
N VAL A 368 7.22 -1.12 17.23
CA VAL A 368 7.06 -0.84 15.80
C VAL A 368 8.17 0.09 15.32
N TYR A 369 8.85 -0.35 14.25
CA TYR A 369 9.97 0.35 13.64
C TYR A 369 9.61 0.75 12.21
N GLY A 370 9.89 2.00 11.84
CA GLY A 370 9.70 2.53 10.50
C GLY A 370 10.68 3.65 10.19
N ASP A 371 10.89 3.96 8.91
CA ASP A 371 11.61 5.16 8.53
C ASP A 371 10.71 6.42 8.64
N ALA A 372 11.20 7.54 8.13
CA ALA A 372 10.48 8.80 8.22
C ALA A 372 9.15 8.84 7.40
N ALA A 373 8.97 7.92 6.46
CA ALA A 373 7.72 7.80 5.72
C ALA A 373 6.58 7.22 6.58
N TYR A 374 6.92 6.51 7.67
CA TYR A 374 5.99 6.01 8.68
C TYR A 374 5.85 6.95 9.89
N GLY A 375 6.55 8.10 9.91
CA GLY A 375 6.44 9.12 10.95
C GLY A 375 5.21 10.02 10.82
N ALA A 376 4.09 9.48 10.37
CA ALA A 376 2.83 10.20 10.22
C ALA A 376 2.08 10.30 11.55
N GLY A 377 1.55 11.49 11.88
CA GLY A 377 0.91 11.74 13.16
C GLY A 377 -0.26 10.82 13.47
N ALA A 378 -1.07 10.45 12.46
CA ALA A 378 -2.17 9.51 12.65
C ALA A 378 -1.68 8.11 13.07
N LEU A 379 -0.62 7.59 12.42
CA LEU A 379 -0.03 6.31 12.81
C LEU A 379 0.57 6.37 14.21
N LEU A 380 1.27 7.47 14.56
CA LEU A 380 1.83 7.64 15.91
C LEU A 380 0.73 7.60 16.97
N ALA A 381 -0.40 8.29 16.74
CA ALA A 381 -1.54 8.27 17.65
C ALA A 381 -2.13 6.85 17.81
N THR A 382 -2.26 6.09 16.71
CA THR A 382 -2.71 4.70 16.76
C THR A 382 -1.75 3.82 17.56
N LEU A 383 -0.45 3.99 17.38
CA LEU A 383 0.56 3.22 18.10
C LEU A 383 0.62 3.57 19.59
N GLU A 384 0.46 4.85 19.95
CA GLU A 384 0.37 5.30 21.35
C GLU A 384 -0.89 4.74 22.03
N ALA A 385 -2.04 4.79 21.35
CA ALA A 385 -3.29 4.21 21.86
C ALA A 385 -3.17 2.70 22.10
N ALA A 386 -2.40 2.00 21.27
CA ALA A 386 -2.10 0.58 21.44
C ALA A 386 -0.96 0.31 22.44
N HIS A 387 -0.49 1.31 23.17
CA HIS A 387 0.65 1.23 24.09
C HIS A 387 1.92 0.62 23.49
N ALA A 388 2.13 0.78 22.19
CA ALA A 388 3.30 0.27 21.51
C ALA A 388 4.55 1.12 21.79
N ARG A 389 5.72 0.48 21.82
CA ARG A 389 7.01 1.16 21.78
C ARG A 389 7.27 1.63 20.35
N ILE A 390 7.49 2.92 20.15
CA ILE A 390 7.54 3.56 18.84
C ILE A 390 8.97 3.86 18.44
N PHE A 391 9.45 3.24 17.37
CA PHE A 391 10.75 3.46 16.75
C PHE A 391 10.59 3.91 15.29
N THR A 392 9.68 4.86 15.05
CA THR A 392 9.52 5.48 13.73
C THR A 392 10.20 6.85 13.72
N LYS A 393 10.95 7.15 12.65
CA LYS A 393 11.56 8.46 12.51
C LYS A 393 10.51 9.51 12.13
N VAL A 394 10.60 10.67 12.76
CA VAL A 394 9.82 11.86 12.41
C VAL A 394 10.78 12.93 11.89
N GLN A 395 10.50 13.48 10.72
CA GLN A 395 11.33 14.54 10.14
C GLN A 395 11.24 15.80 10.99
N PRO A 396 12.36 16.52 11.17
CA PRO A 396 12.31 17.85 11.77
C PRO A 396 11.48 18.78 10.89
N PRO A 397 10.78 19.75 11.48
CA PRO A 397 10.10 20.76 10.69
C PRO A 397 11.10 21.59 9.90
N THR A 398 10.73 21.95 8.68
CA THR A 398 11.56 22.76 7.79
C THR A 398 10.92 24.11 7.48
N ALA A 399 11.73 25.06 7.10
CA ALA A 399 11.27 26.36 6.59
C ALA A 399 12.10 26.76 5.36
N PRO A 400 11.50 27.45 4.38
CA PRO A 400 12.23 27.89 3.18
C PRO A 400 13.28 28.96 3.52
N ASP A 401 14.28 29.06 2.69
CA ASP A 401 15.33 30.10 2.72
C ASP A 401 16.09 30.21 4.04
N GLY A 402 16.25 29.12 4.79
CA GLY A 402 16.96 29.09 6.06
C GLY A 402 16.29 29.87 7.19
N ARG A 403 15.00 30.21 7.04
CA ARG A 403 14.21 30.87 8.09
C ARG A 403 13.96 29.93 9.27
N PHE A 404 13.49 30.51 10.37
CA PHE A 404 13.11 29.72 11.53
C PHE A 404 11.99 28.75 11.20
N ALA A 405 12.26 27.45 11.35
CA ALA A 405 11.26 26.42 11.29
C ALA A 405 10.46 26.35 12.59
N LYS A 406 9.45 25.50 12.65
CA LYS A 406 8.52 25.40 13.78
C LYS A 406 9.19 24.98 15.09
N ASP A 407 10.25 24.20 15.01
CA ASP A 407 11.09 23.78 16.16
C ASP A 407 11.76 24.93 16.93
N ARG A 408 11.81 26.12 16.33
CA ARG A 408 12.32 27.33 16.98
C ARG A 408 11.26 28.09 17.77
N PHE A 409 10.02 27.60 17.75
CA PHE A 409 8.89 28.16 18.49
C PHE A 409 8.52 27.21 19.61
N ASP A 410 8.29 27.75 20.79
CA ASP A 410 7.79 26.97 21.92
C ASP A 410 6.27 26.82 21.78
N VAL A 411 5.79 25.59 21.61
CA VAL A 411 4.38 25.25 21.42
C VAL A 411 3.86 24.60 22.69
N ASP A 412 3.16 25.38 23.50
CA ASP A 412 2.47 24.87 24.69
C ASP A 412 1.03 24.51 24.33
N LEU A 413 0.80 23.19 24.15
CA LEU A 413 -0.51 22.66 23.81
C LEU A 413 -1.48 22.69 25.01
N ALA A 414 -0.98 22.60 26.24
CA ALA A 414 -1.79 22.65 27.46
C ALA A 414 -2.34 24.07 27.70
N ALA A 415 -1.49 25.08 27.56
CA ALA A 415 -1.88 26.49 27.65
C ALA A 415 -2.54 26.98 26.34
N SER A 416 -2.54 26.19 25.27
CA SER A 416 -3.00 26.57 23.93
C SER A 416 -2.31 27.86 23.42
N THR A 417 -0.99 27.94 23.55
CA THR A 417 -0.18 29.11 23.16
C THR A 417 1.05 28.71 22.36
N VAL A 418 1.60 29.68 21.60
CA VAL A 418 2.90 29.56 20.94
C VAL A 418 3.75 30.77 21.26
N THR A 419 4.97 30.53 21.70
CA THR A 419 5.97 31.59 21.98
C THR A 419 7.03 31.61 20.88
N CYS A 420 7.27 32.76 20.27
CA CYS A 420 8.26 32.89 19.19
C CYS A 420 9.68 33.12 19.76
N PRO A 421 10.76 33.01 18.93
CA PRO A 421 12.14 33.25 19.36
C PRO A 421 12.43 34.65 19.92
N ASN A 422 11.53 35.62 19.71
CA ASN A 422 11.59 36.97 20.31
C ASN A 422 10.71 37.09 21.55
N ALA A 423 10.39 35.98 22.22
CA ALA A 423 9.63 35.90 23.47
C ALA A 423 8.21 36.54 23.41
N VAL A 424 7.60 36.59 22.23
CA VAL A 424 6.19 36.98 22.08
C VAL A 424 5.34 35.72 22.08
N THR A 425 4.35 35.67 22.99
CA THR A 425 3.39 34.57 23.11
C THR A 425 2.05 34.98 22.51
N VAL A 426 1.46 34.09 21.71
CA VAL A 426 0.13 34.27 21.10
C VAL A 426 -0.71 33.00 21.29
N PRO A 427 -2.05 33.12 21.38
CA PRO A 427 -2.93 31.96 21.51
C PRO A 427 -3.02 31.16 20.20
N ILE A 428 -3.22 29.85 20.34
CA ILE A 428 -3.59 28.96 19.25
C ILE A 428 -5.09 29.13 19.00
N ARG A 429 -5.46 29.52 17.79
CA ARG A 429 -6.86 29.54 17.34
C ARG A 429 -7.21 28.13 16.84
N PRO A 430 -8.16 27.44 17.47
CA PRO A 430 -8.48 26.05 17.12
C PRO A 430 -9.09 25.96 15.70
N ALA A 431 -8.82 24.84 15.01
CA ALA A 431 -9.43 24.47 13.74
C ALA A 431 -10.50 23.38 13.93
N LYS A 432 -11.52 23.32 13.06
CA LYS A 432 -12.62 22.35 13.14
C LYS A 432 -12.15 20.88 13.13
N GLY A 433 -11.04 20.58 12.44
CA GLY A 433 -10.46 19.22 12.34
C GLY A 433 -9.42 18.87 13.40
N GLY A 434 -9.30 19.66 14.47
CA GLY A 434 -8.24 19.54 15.47
C GLY A 434 -6.98 20.33 15.10
N GLY A 435 -6.10 20.58 16.09
CA GLY A 435 -4.97 21.49 15.93
C GLY A 435 -5.42 22.95 15.85
N GLY A 436 -4.68 23.79 15.12
CA GLY A 436 -5.01 25.22 15.05
C GLY A 436 -3.93 26.07 14.39
N THR A 437 -4.03 27.38 14.60
CA THR A 437 -3.13 28.35 14.00
C THR A 437 -2.76 29.42 15.02
N ALA A 438 -1.46 29.70 15.18
CA ALA A 438 -0.94 30.80 15.98
C ALA A 438 -0.47 31.92 15.05
N VAL A 439 -1.03 33.13 15.18
CA VAL A 439 -0.77 34.26 14.31
C VAL A 439 -0.10 35.38 15.09
N PHE A 440 1.14 35.71 14.75
CA PHE A 440 1.93 36.74 15.41
C PHE A 440 1.64 38.16 14.88
N GLY A 441 1.17 38.27 13.62
CA GLY A 441 0.65 39.49 13.04
C GLY A 441 1.49 40.75 13.28
N PRO A 442 0.88 41.81 13.86
CA PRO A 442 1.55 43.10 14.08
C PRO A 442 2.81 43.04 14.95
N ALA A 443 2.94 42.05 15.83
CA ALA A 443 4.13 41.85 16.68
C ALA A 443 5.41 41.64 15.84
N CYS A 444 5.27 41.17 14.60
CA CYS A 444 6.39 40.96 13.67
C CYS A 444 6.90 42.26 13.03
N ALA A 445 6.09 43.32 12.94
CA ALA A 445 6.42 44.54 12.19
C ALA A 445 7.69 45.26 12.73
N LYS A 446 7.93 45.21 14.04
CA LYS A 446 9.10 45.81 14.68
C LYS A 446 10.05 44.78 15.28
N CYS A 447 9.90 43.53 14.91
CA CYS A 447 10.70 42.44 15.45
C CYS A 447 12.11 42.43 14.85
N PRO A 448 13.19 42.41 15.64
CA PRO A 448 14.56 42.39 15.15
C PRO A 448 14.89 41.08 14.42
N LEU A 449 14.10 40.01 14.61
CA LEU A 449 14.26 38.71 13.99
C LEU A 449 13.33 38.52 12.77
N ALA A 450 12.58 39.54 12.35
CA ALA A 450 11.56 39.42 11.29
C ALA A 450 12.09 38.81 10.00
N THR A 451 13.22 39.27 9.49
CA THR A 451 13.86 38.81 8.24
C THR A 451 14.28 37.33 8.29
N ARG A 452 14.66 36.84 9.49
CA ARG A 452 15.00 35.43 9.72
C ARG A 452 13.78 34.55 9.99
N CYS A 453 12.60 35.15 10.20
CA CYS A 453 11.40 34.45 10.62
C CYS A 453 10.36 34.36 9.50
N THR A 454 10.10 35.45 8.76
CA THR A 454 9.05 35.49 7.75
C THR A 454 9.37 36.51 6.64
N SER A 455 8.87 36.22 5.42
CA SER A 455 8.82 37.20 4.33
C SER A 455 7.45 37.87 4.21
N SER A 456 6.45 37.43 4.99
CA SER A 456 5.09 37.98 4.93
C SER A 456 5.02 39.31 5.65
N THR A 457 4.46 40.31 4.99
CA THR A 457 4.14 41.62 5.56
C THR A 457 3.05 41.55 6.65
N ALA A 458 2.21 40.50 6.59
CA ALA A 458 1.19 40.20 7.60
C ALA A 458 1.74 39.52 8.87
N GLY A 459 3.07 39.25 8.92
CA GLY A 459 3.73 38.57 10.03
C GLY A 459 3.76 37.05 9.92
N ARG A 460 4.37 36.39 10.91
CA ARG A 460 4.52 34.92 10.97
C ARG A 460 3.23 34.27 11.44
N THR A 461 2.92 33.15 10.80
CA THR A 461 1.85 32.23 11.21
C THR A 461 2.45 30.84 11.41
N ILE A 462 2.08 30.16 12.49
CA ILE A 462 2.47 28.79 12.80
C ILE A 462 1.22 27.91 12.77
N ALA A 463 1.20 26.92 11.89
CA ALA A 463 0.17 25.90 11.87
C ALA A 463 0.49 24.79 12.90
N ILE A 464 -0.48 24.46 13.72
CA ILE A 464 -0.43 23.37 14.69
C ILE A 464 -1.26 22.23 14.16
N GLY A 465 -0.66 21.09 13.90
CA GLY A 465 -1.35 19.91 13.41
C GLY A 465 -2.22 19.25 14.48
N ARG A 466 -3.21 18.46 14.07
CA ARG A 466 -4.04 17.66 14.98
C ARG A 466 -3.19 16.74 15.86
N TYR A 467 -2.12 16.19 15.33
CA TYR A 467 -1.23 15.22 15.96
C TYR A 467 0.11 15.86 16.39
N GLU A 468 0.11 17.13 16.77
CA GLU A 468 1.33 17.84 17.13
C GLU A 468 1.99 17.28 18.39
N ALA A 469 1.19 16.82 19.34
CA ALA A 469 1.68 16.22 20.58
C ALA A 469 2.47 14.93 20.30
N GLU A 470 1.89 14.03 19.50
CA GLU A 470 2.50 12.76 19.10
C GLU A 470 3.81 12.99 18.32
N LEU A 471 3.77 13.90 17.35
CA LEU A 471 4.95 14.28 16.56
C LEU A 471 6.07 14.88 17.43
N THR A 472 5.72 15.66 18.44
CA THR A 472 6.70 16.27 19.36
C THR A 472 7.32 15.22 20.26
N ARG A 473 6.52 14.32 20.85
CA ARG A 473 7.02 13.19 21.65
C ARG A 473 7.93 12.28 20.84
N ALA A 474 7.51 11.92 19.62
CA ALA A 474 8.30 11.05 18.75
C ALA A 474 9.62 11.70 18.30
N ARG A 475 9.67 13.04 18.12
CA ARG A 475 10.94 13.75 17.85
C ARG A 475 11.84 13.74 19.06
N ALA A 476 11.31 14.04 20.25
CA ALA A 476 12.08 14.02 21.50
C ALA A 476 12.68 12.64 21.80
N ALA A 477 11.92 11.56 21.55
CA ALA A 477 12.42 10.20 21.72
C ALA A 477 13.64 9.88 20.83
N GLN A 478 13.80 10.51 19.68
CA GLN A 478 14.95 10.30 18.77
C GLN A 478 16.27 10.88 19.30
N ASP A 479 16.22 11.73 20.34
CA ASP A 479 17.40 12.28 20.99
C ASP A 479 17.95 11.33 22.08
N ASP A 480 17.18 10.29 22.46
CA ASP A 480 17.62 9.27 23.42
C ASP A 480 18.63 8.30 22.79
N PRO A 481 19.86 8.19 23.34
CA PRO A 481 20.87 7.25 22.84
C PRO A 481 20.42 5.79 22.82
N ALA A 482 19.57 5.36 23.76
CA ALA A 482 19.02 4.01 23.81
C ALA A 482 18.08 3.75 22.64
N TRP A 483 17.18 4.70 22.34
CA TRP A 483 16.32 4.66 21.16
C TRP A 483 17.13 4.56 19.86
N VAL A 484 18.16 5.40 19.72
CA VAL A 484 19.04 5.41 18.54
C VAL A 484 19.75 4.08 18.35
N THR A 485 20.24 3.48 19.42
CA THR A 485 20.95 2.20 19.41
C THR A 485 20.03 1.08 18.97
N GLU A 486 18.84 0.98 19.56
CA GLU A 486 17.85 -0.05 19.21
C GLU A 486 17.34 0.11 17.77
N TYR A 487 17.05 1.34 17.35
CA TYR A 487 16.64 1.63 15.99
C TYR A 487 17.70 1.18 14.96
N ARG A 488 18.96 1.54 15.18
CA ARG A 488 20.07 1.18 14.28
C ARG A 488 20.33 -0.32 14.21
N ALA A 489 20.12 -1.05 15.30
CA ALA A 489 20.27 -2.50 15.34
C ALA A 489 19.13 -3.24 14.62
N THR A 490 17.94 -2.67 14.60
CA THR A 490 16.71 -3.37 14.17
C THR A 490 16.27 -2.98 12.75
N ARG A 491 16.21 -1.68 12.43
CA ARG A 491 15.66 -1.17 11.15
C ARG A 491 16.31 -1.76 9.88
N PRO A 492 17.65 -1.97 9.81
CA PRO A 492 18.28 -2.51 8.60
C PRO A 492 17.84 -3.94 8.22
N LYS A 493 17.25 -4.68 9.14
CA LYS A 493 16.79 -6.06 8.90
C LYS A 493 15.67 -6.13 7.84
N VAL A 494 14.76 -5.15 7.81
CA VAL A 494 13.69 -5.11 6.80
C VAL A 494 14.22 -4.70 5.42
N GLU A 495 15.21 -3.81 5.35
CA GLU A 495 15.86 -3.45 4.08
C GLU A 495 16.53 -4.68 3.45
N ARG A 496 17.20 -5.51 4.28
CA ARG A 496 17.74 -6.79 3.85
C ARG A 496 16.64 -7.74 3.35
N LYS A 497 15.49 -7.78 4.04
CA LYS A 497 14.34 -8.60 3.64
C LYS A 497 13.74 -8.13 2.32
N ILE A 498 13.55 -6.83 2.13
CA ILE A 498 13.15 -6.27 0.83
C ILE A 498 14.16 -6.63 -0.26
N GLY A 499 15.46 -6.54 0.03
CA GLY A 499 16.50 -6.99 -0.88
C GLY A 499 16.35 -8.46 -1.28
N HIS A 500 15.89 -9.33 -0.36
CA HIS A 500 15.59 -10.74 -0.67
C HIS A 500 14.33 -10.89 -1.55
N LEU A 501 13.24 -10.19 -1.24
CA LEU A 501 12.02 -10.18 -2.05
C LEU A 501 12.30 -9.71 -3.48
N MET A 502 13.09 -8.64 -3.61
CA MET A 502 13.38 -7.98 -4.88
C MET A 502 14.54 -8.61 -5.67
N ARG A 503 14.99 -9.82 -5.32
CA ARG A 503 16.02 -10.52 -6.12
C ARG A 503 15.58 -10.69 -7.56
N ARG A 504 16.50 -10.50 -8.50
CA ARG A 504 16.23 -10.60 -9.95
C ARG A 504 15.57 -11.93 -10.32
N ARG A 505 16.00 -13.03 -9.71
CA ARG A 505 15.47 -14.38 -9.95
C ARG A 505 13.99 -14.52 -9.56
N HIS A 506 13.51 -13.75 -8.58
CA HIS A 506 12.10 -13.78 -8.16
C HIS A 506 11.19 -12.93 -9.05
N GLY A 507 11.75 -12.10 -9.92
CA GLY A 507 10.98 -11.13 -10.70
C GLY A 507 10.21 -10.12 -9.83
N GLY A 508 10.58 -9.96 -8.54
CA GLY A 508 9.79 -9.22 -7.55
C GLY A 508 9.66 -7.72 -7.79
N ARG A 509 10.55 -7.13 -8.59
CA ARG A 509 10.54 -5.68 -8.84
C ARG A 509 9.47 -5.23 -9.82
N ARG A 510 8.89 -6.14 -10.61
CA ARG A 510 7.91 -5.81 -11.63
C ARG A 510 6.62 -6.56 -11.35
N ALA A 511 5.49 -5.86 -11.40
CA ALA A 511 4.18 -6.48 -11.35
C ALA A 511 4.03 -7.47 -12.52
N ARG A 512 3.62 -8.69 -12.21
CA ARG A 512 3.48 -9.79 -13.20
C ARG A 512 2.06 -9.86 -13.75
N VAL A 513 1.12 -9.23 -13.08
CA VAL A 513 -0.31 -9.21 -13.37
C VAL A 513 -0.82 -7.78 -13.29
N ARG A 514 -2.00 -7.51 -13.80
CA ARG A 514 -2.63 -6.19 -13.82
C ARG A 514 -3.76 -6.11 -12.81
N GLY A 515 -3.92 -4.94 -12.21
CA GLY A 515 -4.91 -4.63 -11.20
C GLY A 515 -4.41 -4.94 -9.78
N ARG A 516 -4.65 -3.99 -8.87
CA ARG A 516 -4.11 -3.98 -7.50
C ARG A 516 -4.37 -5.30 -6.75
N THR A 517 -5.59 -5.81 -6.77
CA THR A 517 -5.95 -7.07 -6.07
C THR A 517 -5.12 -8.26 -6.55
N LYS A 518 -4.89 -8.38 -7.86
CA LYS A 518 -4.08 -9.48 -8.40
C LYS A 518 -2.60 -9.29 -8.08
N VAL A 519 -2.10 -8.04 -8.09
CA VAL A 519 -0.72 -7.72 -7.70
C VAL A 519 -0.52 -8.00 -6.22
N ALA A 520 -1.50 -7.69 -5.35
CA ALA A 520 -1.46 -8.01 -3.93
C ALA A 520 -1.38 -9.52 -3.69
N ALA A 521 -2.23 -10.32 -4.35
CA ALA A 521 -2.18 -11.79 -4.24
C ALA A 521 -0.84 -12.38 -4.74
N ASP A 522 -0.27 -11.85 -5.83
CA ASP A 522 1.05 -12.28 -6.33
C ASP A 522 2.18 -11.88 -5.34
N PHE A 523 2.06 -10.72 -4.69
CA PHE A 523 3.04 -10.25 -3.72
C PHE A 523 2.95 -11.03 -2.40
N SER A 524 1.75 -11.34 -1.94
CA SER A 524 1.48 -12.21 -0.79
C SER A 524 2.04 -13.63 -1.01
N LEU A 525 1.84 -14.19 -2.20
CA LEU A 525 2.41 -15.49 -2.58
C LEU A 525 3.94 -15.46 -2.60
N LEU A 526 4.57 -14.36 -3.05
CA LEU A 526 6.03 -14.19 -2.97
C LEU A 526 6.50 -14.16 -1.52
N ALA A 527 5.79 -13.46 -0.64
CA ALA A 527 6.11 -13.40 0.78
C ALA A 527 6.01 -14.80 1.43
N ALA A 528 4.97 -15.57 1.11
CA ALA A 528 4.85 -16.97 1.54
C ALA A 528 6.04 -17.82 1.08
N ALA A 529 6.44 -17.72 -0.18
CA ALA A 529 7.57 -18.46 -0.73
C ALA A 529 8.90 -18.07 -0.06
N VAL A 530 9.09 -16.79 0.24
CA VAL A 530 10.29 -16.30 0.97
C VAL A 530 10.29 -16.76 2.43
N ASN A 531 9.13 -16.80 3.09
CA ASN A 531 8.97 -17.34 4.44
C ASN A 531 9.31 -18.85 4.46
N LEU A 532 8.79 -19.62 3.52
CA LEU A 532 9.09 -21.05 3.39
C LEU A 532 10.59 -21.31 3.18
N ALA A 533 11.24 -20.49 2.33
CA ALA A 533 12.69 -20.57 2.18
C ALA A 533 13.44 -20.20 3.48
N ARG A 534 12.90 -19.30 4.29
CA ARG A 534 13.47 -18.93 5.59
C ARG A 534 13.28 -20.03 6.63
N PHE A 535 12.20 -20.80 6.58
CA PHE A 535 11.95 -21.92 7.48
C PHE A 535 13.07 -22.95 7.47
N GLY A 536 13.64 -23.24 6.30
CA GLY A 536 14.79 -24.13 6.21
C GLY A 536 15.98 -23.66 7.03
N MET A 537 16.29 -22.38 6.96
CA MET A 537 17.40 -21.77 7.70
C MET A 537 17.12 -21.68 9.22
N LEU A 538 15.85 -21.56 9.62
CA LEU A 538 15.43 -21.53 11.02
C LEU A 538 15.20 -22.94 11.59
N GLY A 539 15.39 -23.99 10.78
CA GLY A 539 15.18 -25.37 11.19
C GLY A 539 13.73 -25.67 11.59
N LEU A 540 12.75 -24.94 11.01
CA LEU A 540 11.34 -25.16 11.29
C LEU A 540 10.91 -26.53 10.75
N ARG A 541 10.23 -27.30 11.60
CA ARG A 541 9.73 -28.65 11.30
C ARG A 541 8.51 -28.96 12.16
N ARG A 542 7.74 -29.91 11.71
CA ARG A 542 6.67 -30.48 12.53
C ARG A 542 7.22 -31.50 13.53
N ALA A 543 6.83 -31.35 14.79
CA ALA A 543 7.17 -32.26 15.89
C ALA A 543 5.84 -32.78 16.48
N GLY A 544 5.37 -33.92 15.98
CA GLY A 544 4.04 -34.44 16.29
C GLY A 544 2.92 -33.51 15.78
N ALA A 545 2.06 -33.05 16.67
CA ALA A 545 0.99 -32.08 16.32
C ALA A 545 1.47 -30.61 16.25
N ASN A 546 2.63 -30.28 16.81
CA ASN A 546 3.12 -28.92 16.97
C ASN A 546 4.21 -28.56 15.96
N TRP A 547 4.36 -27.28 15.72
CA TRP A 547 5.51 -26.72 14.99
C TRP A 547 6.64 -26.40 15.98
N ALA A 548 7.86 -26.67 15.60
CA ALA A 548 9.06 -26.35 16.36
C ALA A 548 10.17 -25.82 15.47
N ALA A 549 10.93 -24.86 15.95
CA ALA A 549 12.15 -24.39 15.34
C ALA A 549 13.37 -25.03 16.01
N ALA A 550 14.50 -25.09 15.31
CA ALA A 550 15.75 -25.45 15.95
C ALA A 550 16.09 -24.38 17.01
N PRO A 551 16.69 -24.78 18.16
CA PRO A 551 17.22 -23.78 19.09
C PRO A 551 18.24 -22.90 18.34
N ALA A 552 18.18 -21.58 18.59
CA ALA A 552 19.06 -20.59 17.99
C ALA A 552 20.51 -20.74 18.44
#